data_3eebf9e6b08017a1a901e35c0da73afd
#
_entry.id   3eebf9e6b08017a1a901e35c0da73afd
#
_cell.length_a   1.000
_cell.length_b   1.000
_cell.length_c   1.000
_cell.angle_alpha   90.00
_cell.angle_beta   90.00
_cell.angle_gamma   90.00
#
_symmetry.space_group_name_H-M   'P 1'
#
loop_
_entity.id
_entity.type
_entity.pdbx_description
1 polymer ?
#
loop_
_entity_poly.entity_id
_entity_poly.type
_entity_poly.pdbx_seq_one_letter_code
_entity_poly.pdbx_strand_id
1 'polypeptide(L)'
;MTETIRDNQQRGRFELEIGGQVVFAMYGRSGDQLVIPHVEAPPALRGTGAAGRLMQGVVELARAKGLKIVPLCSYAAAWIRRHREYHDVLA
;
A
#
# COMPACT_ATOMS: atom_id res chain seq x y z
N MET A 1 -3.46 16.78 0.67
CA MET A 1 -2.07 16.48 0.28
C MET A 1 -1.78 15.02 0.58
N THR A 2 -1.29 14.30 -0.42
CA THR A 2 -0.96 12.88 -0.25
C THR A 2 0.31 12.76 0.56
N GLU A 3 0.31 11.85 1.52
CA GLU A 3 1.51 11.60 2.32
C GLU A 3 2.52 10.83 1.49
N THR A 4 3.79 11.15 1.71
CA THR A 4 4.88 10.50 1.01
C THR A 4 5.17 9.15 1.66
N ILE A 5 5.02 8.08 0.89
CA ILE A 5 5.46 6.77 1.33
C ILE A 5 6.90 6.54 0.90
N ARG A 6 7.60 5.70 1.65
CA ARG A 6 8.97 5.34 1.34
C ARG A 6 9.02 3.91 0.82
N ASP A 7 9.73 3.71 -0.30
CA ASP A 7 9.97 2.38 -0.83
C ASP A 7 11.24 1.82 -0.20
N ASN A 8 11.10 0.98 0.80
CA ASN A 8 12.22 0.33 1.45
C ASN A 8 12.54 -0.97 0.72
N GLN A 9 13.32 -0.85 -0.36
CA GLN A 9 13.64 -2.01 -1.22
C GLN A 9 14.45 -3.07 -0.48
N GLN A 10 15.25 -2.65 0.47
CA GLN A 10 16.06 -3.56 1.27
C GLN A 10 15.20 -4.53 2.07
N ARG A 11 14.06 -4.06 2.58
CA ARG A 11 13.12 -4.88 3.33
C ARG A 11 11.94 -5.36 2.48
N GLY A 12 11.87 -4.95 1.22
CA GLY A 12 10.79 -5.36 0.33
C GLY A 12 9.44 -4.84 0.76
N ARG A 13 9.36 -3.58 1.21
CA ARG A 13 8.09 -3.04 1.69
C ARG A 13 7.99 -1.53 1.48
N PHE A 14 6.76 -1.05 1.30
CA PHE A 14 6.45 0.38 1.37
C PHE A 14 6.17 0.75 2.82
N GLU A 15 6.64 1.92 3.23
CA GLU A 15 6.52 2.38 4.61
C GLU A 15 5.94 3.78 4.67
N LEU A 16 5.11 4.02 5.70
CA LEU A 16 4.62 5.34 6.04
C LEU A 16 4.85 5.54 7.53
N GLU A 17 5.62 6.57 7.88
CA GLU A 17 5.91 6.88 9.27
C GLU A 17 4.91 7.90 9.79
N ILE A 18 4.31 7.62 10.94
CA ILE A 18 3.34 8.50 11.60
C ILE A 18 3.70 8.52 13.07
N GLY A 19 4.15 9.68 13.56
CA GLY A 19 4.48 9.86 14.98
C GLY A 19 5.52 8.87 15.50
N GLY A 20 6.54 8.56 14.70
CA GLY A 20 7.58 7.61 15.08
C GLY A 20 7.20 6.15 14.91
N GLN A 21 5.97 5.86 14.48
CA GLN A 21 5.49 4.51 14.21
C GLN A 21 5.45 4.27 12.70
N VAL A 22 5.69 3.02 12.28
CA VAL A 22 5.73 2.68 10.85
C VAL A 22 4.61 1.72 10.52
N VAL A 23 3.75 2.12 9.57
CA VAL A 23 2.81 1.22 8.93
C VAL A 23 3.43 0.81 7.59
N PHE A 24 3.29 -0.47 7.22
CA PHE A 24 3.98 -0.93 6.02
C PHE A 24 3.17 -1.95 5.23
N ALA A 25 3.49 -2.04 3.94
CA ALA A 25 2.94 -3.02 3.01
C ALA A 25 4.11 -3.77 2.38
N MET A 26 4.17 -5.06 2.60
CA MET A 26 5.16 -5.91 1.92
C MET A 26 4.77 -6.07 0.46
N TYR A 27 5.75 -6.15 -0.43
CA TYR A 27 5.46 -6.26 -1.85
C TYR A 27 6.51 -7.11 -2.57
N GLY A 28 6.09 -7.64 -3.72
CA GLY A 28 6.98 -8.24 -4.69
C GLY A 28 6.68 -7.67 -6.07
N ARG A 29 7.65 -7.70 -6.96
CA ARG A 29 7.48 -7.22 -8.34
C ARG A 29 7.60 -8.38 -9.31
N SER A 30 6.72 -8.41 -10.31
CA SER A 30 6.77 -9.38 -11.40
C SER A 30 6.32 -8.65 -12.66
N GLY A 31 7.28 -8.23 -13.48
CA GLY A 31 6.97 -7.41 -14.64
C GLY A 31 6.30 -6.11 -14.26
N ASP A 32 5.10 -5.87 -14.78
CA ASP A 32 4.31 -4.69 -14.45
C ASP A 32 3.35 -4.94 -13.27
N GLN A 33 3.47 -6.08 -12.59
CA GLN A 33 2.62 -6.41 -11.46
C GLN A 33 3.32 -6.12 -10.14
N LEU A 34 2.56 -5.53 -9.22
CA LEU A 34 2.99 -5.24 -7.86
C LEU A 34 2.14 -6.10 -6.94
N VAL A 35 2.76 -7.14 -6.37
CA VAL A 35 2.05 -8.10 -5.52
C VAL A 35 2.15 -7.65 -4.08
N ILE A 36 1.02 -7.54 -3.38
CA ILE A 36 0.97 -7.10 -1.98
C ILE A 36 0.41 -8.22 -1.12
N PRO A 37 1.28 -9.03 -0.50
CA PRO A 37 0.83 -10.15 0.33
C PRO A 37 0.44 -9.75 1.75
N HIS A 38 0.88 -8.59 2.25
CA HIS A 38 0.68 -8.27 3.66
C HIS A 38 0.77 -6.77 3.90
N VAL A 39 -0.19 -6.25 4.69
CA VAL A 39 -0.19 -4.87 5.18
C VAL A 39 -0.31 -4.93 6.70
N GLU A 40 0.52 -4.17 7.40
CA GLU A 40 0.52 -4.20 8.86
C GLU A 40 0.66 -2.80 9.44
N ALA A 41 -0.13 -2.55 10.49
CA ALA A 41 -0.02 -1.33 11.29
C ALA A 41 0.35 -1.71 12.72
N PRO A 42 1.27 -0.97 13.36
CA PRO A 42 1.56 -1.22 14.77
C PRO A 42 0.31 -0.96 15.63
N PRO A 43 0.22 -1.58 16.82
CA PRO A 43 -0.97 -1.45 17.65
C PRO A 43 -1.37 0.00 17.93
N ALA A 44 -0.39 0.89 18.11
CA ALA A 44 -0.66 2.31 18.38
C ALA A 44 -1.38 3.01 17.23
N LEU A 45 -1.26 2.51 16.01
CA LEU A 45 -1.88 3.12 14.83
C LEU A 45 -3.13 2.39 14.35
N ARG A 46 -3.49 1.27 14.98
CA ARG A 46 -4.69 0.52 14.59
C ARG A 46 -5.93 1.35 14.91
N GLY A 47 -6.88 1.37 13.96
CA GLY A 47 -8.10 2.14 14.12
C GLY A 47 -7.94 3.63 13.86
N THR A 48 -6.76 4.09 13.43
CA THR A 48 -6.51 5.51 13.15
C THR A 48 -6.64 5.87 11.67
N GLY A 49 -6.82 4.87 10.80
CA GLY A 49 -6.82 5.08 9.35
C GLY A 49 -5.42 5.07 8.73
N ALA A 50 -4.39 4.73 9.52
CA ALA A 50 -3.01 4.76 9.04
C ALA A 50 -2.78 3.82 7.86
N ALA A 51 -3.32 2.61 7.93
CA ALA A 51 -3.16 1.63 6.85
C ALA A 51 -3.83 2.12 5.56
N GLY A 52 -4.96 2.81 5.66
CA GLY A 52 -5.63 3.39 4.50
C GLY A 52 -4.80 4.50 3.87
N ARG A 53 -4.14 5.31 4.70
CA ARG A 53 -3.25 6.37 4.20
C ARG A 53 -2.06 5.76 3.46
N LEU A 54 -1.52 4.65 3.98
CA LEU A 54 -0.47 3.91 3.29
C LEU A 54 -0.97 3.38 1.94
N MET A 55 -2.15 2.75 1.92
CA MET A 55 -2.72 2.20 0.69
C MET A 55 -2.95 3.29 -0.36
N GLN A 56 -3.40 4.47 0.06
CA GLN A 56 -3.55 5.59 -0.86
C GLN A 56 -2.23 5.92 -1.55
N GLY A 57 -1.15 6.01 -0.80
CA GLY A 57 0.17 6.27 -1.37
C GLY A 57 0.62 5.15 -2.30
N VAL A 58 0.35 3.90 -1.94
CA VAL A 58 0.75 2.74 -2.75
C VAL A 58 0.01 2.71 -4.09
N VAL A 59 -1.31 2.94 -4.09
CA VAL A 59 -2.09 2.91 -5.35
C VAL A 59 -1.71 4.08 -6.26
N GLU A 60 -1.41 5.24 -5.68
CA GLU A 60 -0.97 6.39 -6.47
C GLU A 60 0.40 6.16 -7.08
N LEU A 61 1.30 5.53 -6.32
CA LEU A 61 2.61 5.16 -6.85
C LEU A 61 2.47 4.15 -7.98
N ALA A 62 1.61 3.15 -7.82
CA ALA A 62 1.37 2.14 -8.85
C ALA A 62 0.84 2.80 -10.13
N ARG A 63 -0.12 3.71 -9.99
CA ARG A 63 -0.67 4.43 -11.13
C ARG A 63 0.40 5.24 -11.86
N ALA A 64 1.23 5.96 -11.09
CA ALA A 64 2.28 6.80 -11.66
C ALA A 64 3.33 5.97 -12.41
N LYS A 65 3.57 4.74 -11.97
CA LYS A 65 4.58 3.86 -12.58
C LYS A 65 3.99 2.88 -13.60
N GLY A 66 2.69 2.94 -13.84
CA GLY A 66 2.04 2.02 -14.77
C GLY A 66 1.99 0.59 -14.27
N LEU A 67 1.96 0.39 -12.95
CA LEU A 67 1.92 -0.95 -12.36
C LEU A 67 0.50 -1.36 -12.06
N LYS A 68 0.26 -2.68 -12.08
CA LYS A 68 -1.01 -3.27 -11.68
C LYS A 68 -0.82 -4.01 -10.37
N ILE A 69 -1.75 -3.83 -9.44
CA ILE A 69 -1.65 -4.41 -8.10
C ILE A 69 -2.38 -5.75 -8.05
N VAL A 70 -1.69 -6.76 -7.50
CA VAL A 70 -2.26 -8.04 -7.16
C VAL A 70 -2.38 -8.08 -5.64
N PRO A 71 -3.56 -7.76 -5.07
CA PRO A 71 -3.72 -7.66 -3.62
C PRO A 71 -4.03 -9.03 -3.01
N LEU A 72 -3.00 -9.73 -2.57
CA LEU A 72 -3.16 -11.01 -1.90
C LEU A 72 -3.62 -10.83 -0.45
N CYS A 73 -3.27 -9.71 0.16
CA CYS A 73 -3.73 -9.35 1.49
C CYS A 73 -5.21 -8.97 1.45
N SER A 74 -6.03 -9.57 2.33
CA SER A 74 -7.46 -9.31 2.35
C SER A 74 -7.77 -7.83 2.64
N TYR A 75 -6.97 -7.18 3.48
CA TYR A 75 -7.16 -5.76 3.77
C TYR A 75 -6.92 -4.92 2.50
N ALA A 76 -5.81 -5.17 1.80
CA ALA A 76 -5.48 -4.42 0.59
C ALA A 76 -6.55 -4.62 -0.49
N ALA A 77 -7.01 -5.86 -0.67
CA ALA A 77 -8.07 -6.17 -1.63
C ALA A 77 -9.36 -5.43 -1.31
N ALA A 78 -9.76 -5.45 -0.04
CA ALA A 78 -10.98 -4.78 0.39
C ALA A 78 -10.86 -3.27 0.25
N TRP A 79 -9.68 -2.72 0.55
CA TRP A 79 -9.47 -1.28 0.44
C TRP A 79 -9.62 -0.81 -1.00
N ILE A 80 -8.96 -1.49 -1.95
CA ILE A 80 -9.04 -1.10 -3.36
C ILE A 80 -10.45 -1.29 -3.89
N ARG A 81 -11.13 -2.37 -3.47
CA ARG A 81 -12.50 -2.62 -3.90
C ARG A 81 -13.45 -1.49 -3.50
N ARG A 82 -13.25 -0.92 -2.32
CA ARG A 82 -14.08 0.20 -1.84
C ARG A 82 -13.72 1.53 -2.48
N HIS A 83 -12.54 1.65 -3.10
CA HIS A 83 -12.07 2.90 -3.69
C HIS A 83 -12.07 2.76 -5.21
N ARG A 84 -13.27 2.95 -5.80
CA ARG A 84 -13.48 2.72 -7.24
C ARG A 84 -12.56 3.56 -8.11
N GLU A 85 -12.14 4.74 -7.64
CA GLU A 85 -11.25 5.62 -8.36
C GLU A 85 -9.88 4.98 -8.62
N TYR A 86 -9.58 3.88 -7.94
CA TYR A 86 -8.30 3.16 -8.10
C TYR A 86 -8.45 1.79 -8.75
N HIS A 87 -9.63 1.47 -9.31
CA HIS A 87 -9.82 0.17 -9.96
C HIS A 87 -8.93 0.01 -11.21
N ASP A 88 -8.45 1.12 -11.77
CA ASP A 88 -7.53 1.08 -12.90
C ASP A 88 -6.18 0.47 -12.56
N VAL A 89 -5.78 0.41 -11.28
CA VAL A 89 -4.52 -0.21 -10.87
C VAL A 89 -4.67 -1.66 -10.44
N LEU A 90 -5.89 -2.21 -10.45
CA LEU A 90 -6.08 -3.64 -10.17
C LEU A 90 -5.62 -4.50 -11.35
N ALA A 91 -4.86 -5.55 -11.04
CA ALA A 91 -4.44 -6.51 -12.04
C ALA A 91 -5.63 -7.36 -12.52
#